data_13ecc2f49e1d40d7877bfee317b6c572
#
_entry.id   13ecc2f49e1d40d7877bfee317b6c572
#
_cell.length_a   1.000
_cell.length_b   1.000
_cell.length_c   1.000
_cell.angle_alpha   90.00
_cell.angle_beta   90.00
_cell.angle_gamma   90.00
#
_symmetry.space_group_name_H-M   'P 1'
#
loop_
_entity.id
_entity.type
_entity.pdbx_description
1 polymer ?
#
loop_
_entity_poly.entity_id
_entity_poly.type
_entity_poly.pdbx_seq_one_letter_code
_entity_poly.pdbx_strand_id
1 'polypeptide(L)'
;MTPEKFFRSKTSIITLLAACFVVLISLGVRQTFGLFFINFNESLNISNTAFGLAIGIQMLMWGLTGPIFGAIADRYGGHIAIISAFIFYTLGVYYLYSGPNTGIFFQIHMGLLIGIGLGGTAISIPMSVVGKHFPLSTRTIAMSFVTAVGSFGYFLSPIFTN
;
A
#
# COMPACT_ATOMS: atom_id res chain seq x y z
N MET A 1 15.68 6.59 -29.01
CA MET A 1 14.65 7.51 -28.48
C MET A 1 15.29 8.29 -27.34
N THR A 2 15.38 9.62 -27.41
CA THR A 2 16.03 10.41 -26.37
C THR A 2 15.23 10.39 -25.07
N PRO A 3 15.86 10.45 -23.88
CA PRO A 3 15.17 10.42 -22.57
C PRO A 3 14.04 11.45 -22.45
N GLU A 4 14.21 12.63 -23.05
CA GLU A 4 13.20 13.70 -23.03
C GLU A 4 11.90 13.35 -23.76
N LYS A 5 11.95 12.57 -24.85
CA LYS A 5 10.75 12.16 -25.60
C LYS A 5 9.90 11.15 -24.83
N PHE A 6 10.50 10.41 -23.91
CA PHE A 6 9.82 9.36 -23.18
C PHE A 6 9.04 9.92 -21.97
N PHE A 7 9.59 10.88 -21.25
CA PHE A 7 8.84 11.64 -20.23
C PHE A 7 7.68 12.47 -20.84
N ARG A 8 7.67 12.63 -22.16
CA ARG A 8 6.63 13.32 -22.90
C ARG A 8 5.47 12.41 -23.34
N SER A 9 5.57 11.09 -23.17
CA SER A 9 4.46 10.17 -23.42
C SER A 9 3.41 10.31 -22.30
N LYS A 10 2.20 10.70 -22.66
CA LYS A 10 1.07 10.82 -21.73
C LYS A 10 0.85 9.57 -20.92
N THR A 11 0.99 8.39 -21.54
CA THR A 11 0.82 7.09 -20.88
C THR A 11 1.85 6.86 -19.77
N SER A 12 3.13 7.17 -20.01
CA SER A 12 4.20 6.97 -19.02
C SER A 12 4.00 7.89 -17.81
N ILE A 13 3.61 9.15 -18.04
CA ILE A 13 3.33 10.10 -16.96
C ILE A 13 2.13 9.64 -16.13
N ILE A 14 1.04 9.24 -16.79
CA ILE A 14 -0.17 8.74 -16.09
C ILE A 14 0.17 7.49 -15.25
N THR A 15 0.94 6.56 -15.80
CA THR A 15 1.37 5.36 -15.06
C THR A 15 2.21 5.72 -13.85
N LEU A 16 3.14 6.66 -13.97
CA LEU A 16 3.96 7.12 -12.87
C LEU A 16 3.12 7.80 -11.78
N LEU A 17 2.24 8.71 -12.16
CA LEU A 17 1.36 9.41 -11.21
C LEU A 17 0.41 8.44 -10.51
N ALA A 18 -0.19 7.50 -11.24
CA ALA A 18 -1.05 6.48 -10.66
C ALA A 18 -0.29 5.60 -9.65
N ALA A 19 0.91 5.15 -10.00
CA ALA A 19 1.76 4.37 -9.10
C ALA A 19 2.14 5.16 -7.84
N CYS A 20 2.52 6.42 -7.99
CA CYS A 20 2.81 7.32 -6.86
C CYS A 20 1.59 7.49 -5.96
N PHE A 21 0.41 7.70 -6.53
CA PHE A 21 -0.82 7.89 -5.78
C PHE A 21 -1.21 6.65 -4.97
N VAL A 22 -1.12 5.46 -5.59
CA VAL A 22 -1.40 4.19 -4.91
C VAL A 22 -0.45 3.98 -3.73
N VAL A 23 0.85 4.18 -3.93
CA VAL A 23 1.86 3.99 -2.88
C VAL A 23 1.68 5.01 -1.75
N LEU A 24 1.44 6.28 -2.10
CA LEU A 24 1.21 7.36 -1.13
C LEU A 24 0.03 7.04 -0.22
N ILE A 25 -1.12 6.65 -0.80
CA ILE A 25 -2.31 6.31 0.00
C ILE A 25 -2.05 5.07 0.84
N SER A 26 -1.52 4.00 0.25
CA SER A 26 -1.36 2.72 0.95
C SER A 26 -0.41 2.84 2.14
N LEU A 27 0.72 3.53 1.97
CA LEU A 27 1.69 3.73 3.03
C LEU A 27 1.26 4.84 4.02
N GLY A 28 0.62 5.89 3.53
CA GLY A 28 0.09 6.97 4.36
C GLY A 28 -0.97 6.46 5.33
N VAL A 29 -2.02 5.79 4.84
CA VAL A 29 -3.07 5.20 5.69
C VAL A 29 -2.50 4.17 6.66
N ARG A 30 -1.55 3.34 6.22
CA ARG A 30 -0.89 2.40 7.11
C ARG A 30 -0.19 3.09 8.28
N GLN A 31 0.45 4.22 8.05
CA GLN A 31 1.14 4.96 9.09
C GLN A 31 0.18 5.56 10.13
N THR A 32 -1.04 5.96 9.72
CA THR A 32 -2.03 6.50 10.65
C THR A 32 -2.44 5.50 11.73
N PHE A 33 -2.40 4.20 11.46
CA PHE A 33 -2.75 3.19 12.46
C PHE A 33 -1.90 3.27 13.73
N GLY A 34 -0.61 3.59 13.60
CA GLY A 34 0.25 3.80 14.76
C GLY A 34 -0.13 5.02 15.60
N LEU A 35 -0.62 6.08 14.94
CA LEU A 35 -1.07 7.31 15.61
C LEU A 35 -2.42 7.12 16.31
N PHE A 36 -3.30 6.33 15.72
CA PHE A 36 -4.61 6.00 16.32
C PHE A 36 -4.54 4.89 17.39
N PHE A 37 -3.36 4.38 17.70
CA PHE A 37 -3.21 3.30 18.68
C PHE A 37 -3.86 3.63 20.04
N ILE A 38 -3.63 4.84 20.55
CA ILE A 38 -4.22 5.30 21.83
C ILE A 38 -5.75 5.31 21.73
N ASN A 39 -6.29 5.83 20.63
CA ASN A 39 -7.74 5.89 20.41
C ASN A 39 -8.35 4.49 20.26
N PHE A 40 -7.66 3.54 19.63
CA PHE A 40 -8.12 2.14 19.55
C PHE A 40 -8.11 1.46 20.91
N ASN A 41 -7.12 1.76 21.75
CA ASN A 41 -7.05 1.22 23.10
C ASN A 41 -8.19 1.74 23.97
N GLU A 42 -8.45 3.05 23.93
CA GLU A 42 -9.48 3.68 24.78
C GLU A 42 -10.91 3.42 24.31
N SER A 43 -11.16 3.49 23.00
CA SER A 43 -12.53 3.39 22.44
C SER A 43 -12.99 1.97 22.15
N LEU A 44 -12.08 1.08 21.79
CA LEU A 44 -12.39 -0.30 21.39
C LEU A 44 -11.88 -1.35 22.40
N ASN A 45 -11.28 -0.95 23.53
CA ASN A 45 -10.65 -1.85 24.51
C ASN A 45 -9.63 -2.84 23.89
N ILE A 46 -8.89 -2.39 22.87
CA ILE A 46 -7.89 -3.22 22.21
C ILE A 46 -6.59 -3.14 23.00
N SER A 47 -6.17 -4.27 23.55
CA SER A 47 -4.91 -4.34 24.30
C SER A 47 -3.68 -4.08 23.44
N ASN A 48 -2.57 -3.62 24.05
CA ASN A 48 -1.29 -3.42 23.40
C ASN A 48 -0.82 -4.71 22.68
N THR A 49 -1.05 -5.85 23.29
CA THR A 49 -0.73 -7.17 22.73
C THR A 49 -1.55 -7.48 21.48
N ALA A 50 -2.86 -7.21 21.50
CA ALA A 50 -3.74 -7.44 20.35
C ALA A 50 -3.39 -6.52 19.18
N PHE A 51 -3.05 -5.26 19.45
CA PHE A 51 -2.58 -4.32 18.42
C PHE A 51 -1.24 -4.75 17.84
N GLY A 52 -0.25 -5.10 18.68
CA GLY A 52 1.04 -5.60 18.24
C GLY A 52 0.93 -6.86 17.40
N LEU A 53 0.04 -7.80 17.79
CA LEU A 53 -0.24 -9.00 17.02
C LEU A 53 -0.85 -8.68 15.65
N ALA A 54 -1.80 -7.73 15.58
CA ALA A 54 -2.38 -7.30 14.31
C ALA A 54 -1.33 -6.71 13.36
N ILE A 55 -0.41 -5.88 13.87
CA ILE A 55 0.72 -5.35 13.08
C ILE A 55 1.66 -6.48 12.65
N GLY A 56 1.94 -7.46 13.52
CA GLY A 56 2.76 -8.63 13.17
C GLY A 56 2.15 -9.45 12.04
N ILE A 57 0.83 -9.76 12.13
CA ILE A 57 0.08 -10.44 11.06
C ILE A 57 0.10 -9.61 9.78
N GLN A 58 -0.08 -8.30 9.86
CA GLN A 58 -0.04 -7.39 8.72
C GLN A 58 1.30 -7.46 7.97
N MET A 59 2.42 -7.44 8.70
CA MET A 59 3.76 -7.55 8.13
C MET A 59 3.98 -8.91 7.47
N LEU A 60 3.53 -9.99 8.13
CA LEU A 60 3.63 -11.34 7.61
C LEU A 60 2.83 -11.48 6.32
N MET A 61 1.58 -11.02 6.30
CA MET A 61 0.72 -11.07 5.12
C MET A 61 1.26 -10.23 3.98
N TRP A 62 1.77 -9.03 4.27
CA TRP A 62 2.45 -8.20 3.27
C TRP A 62 3.61 -8.93 2.60
N GLY A 63 4.48 -9.58 3.39
CA GLY A 63 5.59 -10.36 2.86
C GLY A 63 5.15 -11.57 2.03
N LEU A 64 4.18 -12.35 2.53
CA LEU A 64 3.69 -13.56 1.87
C LEU A 64 2.90 -13.28 0.58
N THR A 65 2.13 -12.21 0.55
CA THR A 65 1.26 -11.92 -0.60
C THR A 65 1.94 -11.11 -1.69
N GLY A 66 3.07 -10.46 -1.39
CA GLY A 66 3.88 -9.76 -2.39
C GLY A 66 4.25 -10.63 -3.61
N PRO A 67 4.84 -11.82 -3.44
CA PRO A 67 5.11 -12.75 -4.56
C PRO A 67 3.84 -13.20 -5.30
N ILE A 68 2.71 -13.37 -4.59
CA ILE A 68 1.43 -13.76 -5.21
C ILE A 68 0.94 -12.66 -6.15
N PHE A 69 0.91 -11.41 -5.68
CA PHE A 69 0.55 -10.27 -6.53
C PHE A 69 1.58 -10.03 -7.63
N GLY A 70 2.86 -10.35 -7.38
CA GLY A 70 3.89 -10.36 -8.42
C GLY A 70 3.55 -11.33 -9.55
N ALA A 71 3.21 -12.57 -9.24
CA ALA A 71 2.78 -13.56 -10.22
C ALA A 71 1.50 -13.15 -10.98
N ILE A 72 0.53 -12.55 -10.28
CA ILE A 72 -0.68 -11.97 -10.91
C ILE A 72 -0.29 -10.84 -11.87
N ALA A 73 0.63 -9.95 -11.46
CA ALA A 73 1.09 -8.84 -12.27
C ALA A 73 1.85 -9.30 -13.53
N ASP A 74 2.59 -10.40 -13.45
CA ASP A 74 3.32 -10.96 -14.58
C ASP A 74 2.39 -11.68 -15.57
N ARG A 75 1.35 -12.34 -15.08
CA ARG A 75 0.41 -13.11 -15.91
C ARG A 75 -0.73 -12.27 -16.49
N TYR A 76 -1.31 -11.39 -15.70
CA TYR A 76 -2.52 -10.65 -16.04
C TYR A 76 -2.31 -9.14 -16.18
N GLY A 77 -1.11 -8.65 -15.85
CA GLY A 77 -0.77 -7.23 -15.87
C GLY A 77 -0.86 -6.57 -14.50
N GLY A 78 0.01 -5.57 -14.30
CA GLY A 78 0.16 -4.89 -13.01
C GLY A 78 -1.09 -4.17 -12.51
N HIS A 79 -1.93 -3.65 -13.42
CA HIS A 79 -3.19 -3.00 -13.06
C HIS A 79 -4.17 -3.95 -12.37
N ILE A 80 -4.30 -5.20 -12.85
CA ILE A 80 -5.18 -6.22 -12.24
C ILE A 80 -4.65 -6.59 -10.85
N ALA A 81 -3.33 -6.76 -10.70
CA ALA A 81 -2.71 -7.04 -9.41
C ALA A 81 -2.98 -5.91 -8.39
N ILE A 82 -2.79 -4.66 -8.80
CA ILE A 82 -3.01 -3.49 -7.94
C ILE A 82 -4.49 -3.36 -7.55
N ILE A 83 -5.41 -3.48 -8.51
CA ILE A 83 -6.86 -3.36 -8.25
C ILE A 83 -7.32 -4.48 -7.30
N SER A 84 -6.92 -5.73 -7.54
CA SER A 84 -7.30 -6.84 -6.66
C SER A 84 -6.74 -6.68 -5.24
N ALA A 85 -5.50 -6.24 -5.09
CA ALA A 85 -4.92 -5.94 -3.79
C ALA A 85 -5.62 -4.76 -3.10
N PHE A 86 -5.99 -3.73 -3.87
CA PHE A 86 -6.67 -2.56 -3.35
C PHE A 86 -8.08 -2.89 -2.83
N ILE A 87 -8.76 -3.87 -3.41
CA ILE A 87 -10.04 -4.38 -2.88
C ILE A 87 -9.85 -4.94 -1.45
N PHE A 88 -8.85 -5.79 -1.23
CA PHE A 88 -8.55 -6.32 0.11
C PHE A 88 -8.20 -5.20 1.09
N TYR A 89 -7.39 -4.23 0.64
CA TYR A 89 -7.03 -3.08 1.45
C TYR A 89 -8.25 -2.27 1.88
N THR A 90 -9.11 -1.93 0.92
CA THR A 90 -10.33 -1.14 1.16
C THR A 90 -11.32 -1.88 2.06
N LEU A 91 -11.51 -3.19 1.84
CA LEU A 91 -12.34 -4.03 2.70
C LEU A 91 -11.81 -4.05 4.14
N GLY A 92 -10.49 -4.17 4.32
CA GLY A 92 -9.87 -4.13 5.63
C GLY A 92 -10.14 -2.81 6.36
N VAL A 93 -9.94 -1.67 5.69
CA VAL A 93 -10.22 -0.33 6.25
C VAL A 93 -11.72 -0.15 6.51
N TYR A 94 -12.57 -0.58 5.59
CA TYR A 94 -14.03 -0.48 5.74
C TYR A 94 -14.53 -1.27 6.95
N TYR A 95 -14.11 -2.51 7.12
CA TYR A 95 -14.51 -3.33 8.27
C TYR A 95 -13.86 -2.88 9.58
N LEU A 96 -12.69 -2.26 9.53
CA LEU A 96 -12.09 -1.63 10.71
C LEU A 96 -12.93 -0.45 11.19
N TYR A 97 -13.62 0.27 10.28
CA TYR A 97 -14.52 1.36 10.63
C TYR A 97 -15.92 0.86 11.04
N SER A 98 -16.54 -0.06 10.31
CA SER A 98 -17.95 -0.44 10.43
C SER A 98 -18.19 -1.80 11.07
N GLY A 99 -17.17 -2.64 11.17
CA GLY A 99 -17.29 -4.01 11.66
C GLY A 99 -17.06 -4.16 13.15
N PRO A 100 -17.26 -5.38 13.68
CA PRO A 100 -16.86 -5.71 15.04
C PRO A 100 -15.34 -5.68 15.16
N ASN A 101 -14.81 -4.83 16.04
CA ASN A 101 -13.37 -4.66 16.24
C ASN A 101 -12.91 -5.24 17.59
N THR A 102 -13.48 -6.35 18.02
CA THR A 102 -13.11 -7.05 19.26
C THR A 102 -12.44 -8.38 18.97
N GLY A 103 -11.50 -8.77 19.82
CA GLY A 103 -10.83 -10.07 19.72
C GLY A 103 -10.23 -10.35 18.35
N ILE A 104 -10.57 -11.49 17.74
CA ILE A 104 -10.01 -11.96 16.47
C ILE A 104 -10.42 -11.10 15.27
N PHE A 105 -11.57 -10.42 15.32
CA PHE A 105 -12.01 -9.59 14.19
C PHE A 105 -11.07 -8.43 13.91
N PHE A 106 -10.51 -7.82 14.95
CA PHE A 106 -9.50 -6.77 14.79
C PHE A 106 -8.25 -7.29 14.06
N GLN A 107 -7.74 -8.49 14.42
CA GLN A 107 -6.61 -9.09 13.71
C GLN A 107 -6.94 -9.43 12.25
N ILE A 108 -8.18 -9.85 11.97
CA ILE A 108 -8.61 -10.13 10.59
C ILE A 108 -8.66 -8.83 9.77
N HIS A 109 -9.28 -7.79 10.29
CA HIS A 109 -9.45 -6.55 9.53
C HIS A 109 -8.13 -5.81 9.36
N MET A 110 -7.45 -5.51 10.47
CA MET A 110 -6.21 -4.74 10.46
C MET A 110 -4.99 -5.57 10.04
N GLY A 111 -4.91 -6.81 10.49
CA GLY A 111 -3.77 -7.68 10.21
C GLY A 111 -3.88 -8.36 8.85
N LEU A 112 -4.88 -9.21 8.68
CA LEU A 112 -5.00 -10.07 7.50
C LEU A 112 -5.39 -9.28 6.24
N LEU A 113 -6.53 -8.58 6.23
CA LEU A 113 -7.05 -7.94 5.03
C LEU A 113 -6.17 -6.78 4.55
N ILE A 114 -5.78 -5.88 5.44
CA ILE A 114 -4.89 -4.77 5.09
C ILE A 114 -3.50 -5.29 4.72
N GLY A 115 -2.99 -6.33 5.42
CA GLY A 115 -1.72 -6.94 5.11
C GLY A 115 -1.68 -7.58 3.72
N ILE A 116 -2.73 -8.31 3.32
CA ILE A 116 -2.89 -8.84 1.97
C ILE A 116 -2.89 -7.69 0.95
N GLY A 117 -3.67 -6.65 1.20
CA GLY A 117 -3.75 -5.49 0.31
C GLY A 117 -2.40 -4.78 0.12
N LEU A 118 -1.62 -4.63 1.19
CA LEU A 118 -0.27 -4.04 1.12
C LEU A 118 0.68 -4.85 0.23
N GLY A 119 0.52 -6.17 0.14
CA GLY A 119 1.34 -7.00 -0.74
C GLY A 119 1.32 -6.58 -2.21
N GLY A 120 0.19 -6.04 -2.69
CA GLY A 120 0.08 -5.58 -4.08
C GLY A 120 0.05 -4.06 -4.26
N THR A 121 -0.24 -3.28 -3.21
CA THR A 121 -0.38 -1.82 -3.32
C THR A 121 0.82 -1.03 -2.77
N ALA A 122 1.66 -1.62 -1.90
CA ALA A 122 2.75 -0.88 -1.27
C ALA A 122 3.80 -0.41 -2.30
N ILE A 123 4.96 -1.04 -2.38
CA ILE A 123 6.04 -0.52 -3.25
C ILE A 123 6.30 -1.46 -4.43
N SER A 124 6.33 -2.78 -4.20
CA SER A 124 6.87 -3.76 -5.13
C SER A 124 6.16 -3.78 -6.48
N ILE A 125 4.83 -3.86 -6.48
CA ILE A 125 4.07 -3.95 -7.73
C ILE A 125 4.00 -2.59 -8.47
N PRO A 126 3.67 -1.45 -7.81
CA PRO A 126 3.76 -0.15 -8.46
C PRO A 126 5.13 0.16 -9.07
N MET A 127 6.23 -0.16 -8.36
CA MET A 127 7.58 -0.03 -8.91
C MET A 127 7.82 -0.92 -10.13
N SER A 128 7.35 -2.18 -10.09
CA SER A 128 7.46 -3.10 -11.22
C SER A 128 6.71 -2.57 -12.45
N VAL A 129 5.51 -2.06 -12.26
CA VAL A 129 4.69 -1.46 -13.34
C VAL A 129 5.42 -0.26 -13.96
N VAL A 130 5.91 0.67 -13.14
CA VAL A 130 6.71 1.81 -13.61
C VAL A 130 7.97 1.31 -14.32
N GLY A 131 8.69 0.36 -13.73
CA GLY A 131 9.89 -0.21 -14.30
C GLY A 131 9.70 -0.85 -15.67
N LYS A 132 8.53 -1.40 -16.00
CA LYS A 132 8.19 -1.96 -17.32
C LYS A 132 7.85 -0.88 -18.36
N HIS A 133 7.42 0.30 -17.92
CA HIS A 133 6.99 1.41 -18.79
C HIS A 133 8.10 2.42 -19.09
N PHE A 134 9.23 2.38 -18.38
CA PHE A 134 10.32 3.33 -18.56
C PHE A 134 11.58 2.68 -19.15
N PRO A 135 12.27 3.36 -20.09
CA PRO A 135 13.52 2.85 -20.67
C PRO A 135 14.62 2.79 -19.60
N LEU A 136 15.61 1.93 -19.81
CA LEU A 136 16.71 1.68 -18.87
C LEU A 136 17.41 2.96 -18.39
N SER A 137 17.54 3.97 -19.26
CA SER A 137 18.19 5.24 -18.95
C SER A 137 17.46 6.11 -17.90
N THR A 138 16.14 5.98 -17.79
CA THR A 138 15.29 6.80 -16.89
C THR A 138 14.52 5.97 -15.87
N ARG A 139 14.59 4.65 -15.98
CA ARG A 139 13.89 3.69 -15.15
C ARG A 139 14.18 3.87 -13.65
N THR A 140 15.46 3.99 -13.31
CA THR A 140 15.90 4.17 -11.92
C THR A 140 15.32 5.44 -11.33
N ILE A 141 15.35 6.55 -12.08
CA ILE A 141 14.80 7.83 -11.64
C ILE A 141 13.30 7.72 -11.39
N ALA A 142 12.56 7.11 -12.32
CA ALA A 142 11.12 6.93 -12.18
C ALA A 142 10.75 6.05 -10.97
N MET A 143 11.50 4.96 -10.75
CA MET A 143 11.30 4.07 -9.60
C MET A 143 11.64 4.77 -8.27
N SER A 144 12.73 5.55 -8.24
CA SER A 144 13.11 6.35 -7.05
C SER A 144 12.06 7.40 -6.72
N PHE A 145 11.42 7.97 -7.74
CA PHE A 145 10.34 8.94 -7.53
C PHE A 145 9.12 8.29 -6.83
N VAL A 146 8.73 7.08 -7.23
CA VAL A 146 7.66 6.32 -6.56
C VAL A 146 7.98 6.08 -5.09
N THR A 147 9.23 5.69 -4.79
CA THR A 147 9.68 5.45 -3.41
C THR A 147 9.68 6.73 -2.59
N ALA A 148 10.16 7.84 -3.17
CA ALA A 148 10.19 9.14 -2.50
C ALA A 148 8.78 9.64 -2.16
N VAL A 149 7.83 9.50 -3.09
CA VAL A 149 6.41 9.85 -2.86
C VAL A 149 5.78 8.95 -1.79
N GLY A 150 6.12 7.66 -1.77
CA GLY A 150 5.70 6.74 -0.71
C GLY A 150 6.18 7.18 0.67
N SER A 151 7.46 7.58 0.77
CA SER A 151 8.02 8.13 2.02
C SER A 151 7.35 9.44 2.43
N PHE A 152 6.97 10.27 1.46
CA PHE A 152 6.21 11.49 1.72
C PHE A 152 4.80 11.18 2.29
N GLY A 153 4.18 10.06 1.90
CA GLY A 153 2.95 9.56 2.51
C GLY A 153 3.07 9.34 4.02
N TYR A 154 4.19 8.81 4.48
CA TYR A 154 4.47 8.68 5.92
C TYR A 154 4.55 10.04 6.64
N PHE A 155 5.11 11.05 5.99
CA PHE A 155 5.22 12.39 6.55
C PHE A 155 3.88 13.13 6.60
N LEU A 156 3.02 12.94 5.60
CA LEU A 156 1.70 13.59 5.55
C LEU A 156 0.72 13.01 6.57
N SER A 157 0.88 11.74 6.93
CA SER A 157 -0.03 11.03 7.83
C SER A 157 -0.33 11.78 9.13
N PRO A 158 0.64 12.30 9.91
CA PRO A 158 0.38 13.04 11.13
C PRO A 158 -0.41 14.34 10.94
N ILE A 159 -0.32 14.96 9.77
CA ILE A 159 -0.97 16.24 9.48
C ILE A 159 -2.49 16.09 9.35
N PHE A 160 -2.95 14.93 8.87
CA PHE A 160 -4.36 14.63 8.70
C PHE A 160 -5.02 14.01 9.95
N THR A 161 -4.26 13.75 11.00
CA THR A 161 -4.73 13.10 12.24
C THR A 161 -4.82 14.05 13.43
N ASN A 162 -4.40 15.30 13.28
CA ASN A 162 -4.66 16.41 14.20
C ASN A 162 -5.93 17.13 13.76
#